data_8aa993a84987b8ad8127e0b0e20018fc
#
_entry.id   8aa993a84987b8ad8127e0b0e20018fc
#
_cell.length_a   1.000
_cell.length_b   1.000
_cell.length_c   1.000
_cell.angle_alpha   90.00
_cell.angle_beta   90.00
_cell.angle_gamma   90.00
#
_symmetry.space_group_name_H-M   'P 1'
#
loop_
_entity.id
_entity.type
_entity.pdbx_description
1 polymer ?
#
loop_
_entity_poly.entity_id
_entity_poly.type
_entity_poly.pdbx_seq_one_letter_code
_entity_poly.pdbx_strand_id
1 'polypeptide(L)'
;SSTGCRVGVIPELKLKHITNIEDCKKVVCYADTKDEYITFMTPEASQSFDDYLDERQQNHEKLSPDSPAFRKDYLLGFAPAETMLQGTVRNALTITLRDVDKIKTGTRFNIPTLHGLRKYFNITLKSRPDCNLSICEKLMGHSVTIPMDNHYAPFDVLILFGEYKKAIPELTISGEERQKIQLETKNKKLEELESKQSELDSVQKDLEEMKKNNAKLQHSDTMKELISKEFDKRRTLTKENDGEIILYQQKMIEKLEQKLKKLESNN
;
A
#
# COMPACT_ATOMS: atom_id res chain seq x y z
N SER A 1 7.47 -15.11 -7.54
CA SER A 1 7.76 -13.67 -7.70
C SER A 1 7.14 -12.83 -6.59
N SER A 2 5.94 -13.19 -6.09
CA SER A 2 5.18 -12.37 -5.13
C SER A 2 5.90 -12.05 -3.82
N THR A 3 6.62 -13.01 -3.23
CA THR A 3 7.32 -12.83 -1.94
C THR A 3 8.75 -12.31 -2.06
N GLY A 4 9.39 -12.46 -3.23
CA GLY A 4 10.81 -12.18 -3.39
C GLY A 4 11.74 -12.96 -2.45
N CYS A 5 11.26 -13.97 -1.71
CA CYS A 5 12.07 -14.71 -0.75
C CYS A 5 13.23 -15.47 -1.38
N ARG A 6 14.25 -15.79 -0.58
CA ARG A 6 15.34 -16.66 -1.01
C ARG A 6 14.79 -18.09 -1.16
N VAL A 7 15.24 -18.82 -2.18
CA VAL A 7 14.81 -20.22 -2.38
C VAL A 7 15.13 -21.12 -1.18
N GLY A 8 16.17 -20.77 -0.42
CA GLY A 8 16.54 -21.46 0.82
C GLY A 8 15.50 -21.39 1.94
N VAL A 9 14.58 -20.44 1.88
CA VAL A 9 13.48 -20.33 2.86
C VAL A 9 12.47 -21.47 2.70
N ILE A 10 12.23 -21.95 1.48
CA ILE A 10 11.14 -22.90 1.17
C ILE A 10 11.22 -24.19 2.01
N PRO A 11 12.38 -24.84 2.18
CA PRO A 11 12.49 -26.03 3.02
C PRO A 11 12.22 -25.80 4.52
N GLU A 12 12.37 -24.56 4.98
CA GLU A 12 12.25 -24.20 6.41
C GLU A 12 10.85 -23.67 6.76
N LEU A 13 10.05 -23.31 5.73
CA LEU A 13 8.72 -22.77 5.94
C LEU A 13 7.76 -23.83 6.48
N LYS A 14 7.12 -23.48 7.60
CA LYS A 14 5.99 -24.19 8.19
C LYS A 14 4.72 -23.38 8.09
N LEU A 15 3.56 -24.01 8.24
CA LEU A 15 2.27 -23.33 8.18
C LEU A 15 2.16 -22.21 9.22
N LYS A 16 2.69 -22.40 10.44
CA LYS A 16 2.70 -21.36 11.48
C LYS A 16 3.46 -20.07 11.11
N HIS A 17 4.35 -20.13 10.12
CA HIS A 17 5.11 -18.98 9.64
C HIS A 17 4.34 -18.14 8.60
N ILE A 18 3.14 -18.61 8.21
CA ILE A 18 2.30 -17.98 7.21
C ILE A 18 0.97 -17.61 7.88
N THR A 19 0.65 -16.34 7.93
CA THR A 19 -0.57 -15.83 8.59
C THR A 19 -1.29 -14.84 7.68
N ASN A 20 -2.63 -14.80 7.76
CA ASN A 20 -3.43 -13.88 6.96
C ASN A 20 -3.24 -12.42 7.39
N ILE A 21 -3.22 -11.53 6.43
CA ILE A 21 -3.24 -10.08 6.60
C ILE A 21 -4.03 -9.46 5.43
N GLU A 22 -5.22 -8.95 5.70
CA GLU A 22 -6.18 -8.56 4.67
C GLU A 22 -6.35 -9.70 3.63
N ASP A 23 -6.30 -9.40 2.32
CA ASP A 23 -6.38 -10.39 1.23
C ASP A 23 -5.04 -11.06 0.91
N CYS A 24 -4.01 -10.78 1.69
CA CYS A 24 -2.65 -11.24 1.52
C CYS A 24 -2.26 -12.23 2.62
N LYS A 25 -1.06 -12.81 2.51
CA LYS A 25 -0.46 -13.57 3.60
C LYS A 25 0.90 -12.98 3.97
N LYS A 26 1.11 -12.81 5.28
CA LYS A 26 2.42 -12.51 5.85
C LYS A 26 3.23 -13.80 5.91
N VAL A 27 4.48 -13.76 5.49
CA VAL A 27 5.42 -14.87 5.50
C VAL A 27 6.63 -14.49 6.34
N VAL A 28 6.88 -15.24 7.41
CA VAL A 28 8.08 -15.11 8.23
C VAL A 28 9.14 -16.05 7.67
N CYS A 29 10.17 -15.50 7.08
CA CYS A 29 11.29 -16.21 6.48
C CYS A 29 12.39 -16.42 7.51
N TYR A 30 12.98 -17.62 7.56
CA TYR A 30 14.02 -18.01 8.53
C TYR A 30 13.61 -17.74 9.97
N ALA A 31 12.36 -18.07 10.33
CA ALA A 31 11.81 -17.85 11.65
C ALA A 31 12.72 -18.38 12.74
N ASP A 32 12.81 -17.66 13.86
CA ASP A 32 13.64 -17.98 15.03
C ASP A 32 15.17 -17.98 14.74
N THR A 33 15.62 -17.39 13.65
CA THR A 33 17.05 -17.25 13.33
C THR A 33 17.48 -15.77 13.27
N LYS A 34 18.77 -15.52 13.29
CA LYS A 34 19.35 -14.17 13.12
C LYS A 34 19.08 -13.55 11.75
N ASP A 35 18.70 -14.36 10.76
CA ASP A 35 18.43 -13.94 9.39
C ASP A 35 16.91 -13.82 9.14
N GLU A 36 16.10 -13.81 10.21
CA GLU A 36 14.65 -13.68 10.12
C GLU A 36 14.25 -12.36 9.46
N TYR A 37 13.28 -12.45 8.56
CA TYR A 37 12.65 -11.28 7.96
C TYR A 37 11.21 -11.59 7.52
N ILE A 38 10.42 -10.53 7.30
CA ILE A 38 9.03 -10.63 6.91
C ILE A 38 8.87 -10.19 5.45
N THR A 39 8.09 -10.95 4.71
CA THR A 39 7.60 -10.61 3.38
C THR A 39 6.12 -11.00 3.26
N PHE A 40 5.51 -10.76 2.10
CA PHE A 40 4.08 -11.02 1.90
C PHE A 40 3.83 -11.75 0.58
N MET A 41 2.68 -12.42 0.48
CA MET A 41 2.14 -12.95 -0.76
C MET A 41 1.08 -11.99 -1.29
N THR A 42 1.02 -11.81 -2.62
CA THR A 42 -0.08 -11.10 -3.28
C THR A 42 -1.40 -11.85 -3.07
N PRO A 43 -2.57 -11.21 -3.25
CA PRO A 43 -3.86 -11.89 -3.16
C PRO A 43 -3.93 -13.13 -4.05
N GLU A 44 -3.46 -13.03 -5.31
CA GLU A 44 -3.36 -14.16 -6.25
C GLU A 44 -2.53 -15.32 -5.70
N ALA A 45 -1.35 -15.02 -5.15
CA ALA A 45 -0.48 -16.05 -4.58
C ALA A 45 -1.05 -16.63 -3.27
N SER A 46 -1.77 -15.80 -2.50
CA SER A 46 -2.45 -16.21 -1.28
C SER A 46 -3.57 -17.19 -1.58
N GLN A 47 -4.40 -16.90 -2.59
CA GLN A 47 -5.47 -17.80 -3.05
C GLN A 47 -4.89 -19.11 -3.57
N SER A 48 -3.86 -19.06 -4.42
CA SER A 48 -3.21 -20.29 -4.93
C SER A 48 -2.61 -21.14 -3.82
N PHE A 49 -2.14 -20.50 -2.74
CA PHE A 49 -1.64 -21.22 -1.57
C PHE A 49 -2.77 -21.86 -0.76
N ASP A 50 -3.91 -21.16 -0.61
CA ASP A 50 -5.08 -21.73 0.05
C ASP A 50 -5.65 -22.90 -0.74
N ASP A 51 -5.81 -22.78 -2.06
CA ASP A 51 -6.25 -23.87 -2.94
C ASP A 51 -5.34 -25.10 -2.82
N TYR A 52 -4.03 -24.88 -2.71
CA TYR A 52 -3.06 -25.95 -2.48
C TYR A 52 -3.23 -26.61 -1.10
N LEU A 53 -3.54 -25.86 -0.05
CA LEU A 53 -3.81 -26.43 1.27
C LEU A 53 -5.12 -27.22 1.29
N ASP A 54 -6.14 -26.73 0.60
CA ASP A 54 -7.43 -27.40 0.45
C ASP A 54 -7.26 -28.75 -0.29
N GLU A 55 -6.46 -28.79 -1.36
CA GLU A 55 -6.11 -30.03 -2.06
C GLU A 55 -5.43 -31.04 -1.12
N ARG A 56 -4.50 -30.59 -0.27
CA ARG A 56 -3.85 -31.44 0.73
C ARG A 56 -4.84 -32.02 1.73
N GLN A 57 -5.81 -31.21 2.20
CA GLN A 57 -6.85 -31.65 3.13
C GLN A 57 -7.83 -32.64 2.46
N GLN A 58 -8.25 -32.35 1.21
CA GLN A 58 -9.09 -33.27 0.42
C GLN A 58 -8.43 -34.64 0.21
N ASN A 59 -7.11 -34.66 0.11
CA ASN A 59 -6.31 -35.86 0.05
C ASN A 59 -5.99 -36.48 1.44
N HIS A 60 -6.79 -36.12 2.47
CA HIS A 60 -6.73 -36.64 3.84
C HIS A 60 -5.44 -36.34 4.61
N GLU A 61 -4.67 -35.33 4.21
CA GLU A 61 -3.53 -34.88 5.01
C GLU A 61 -4.00 -34.05 6.21
N LYS A 62 -3.54 -34.44 7.41
CA LYS A 62 -3.79 -33.68 8.63
C LYS A 62 -2.79 -32.53 8.73
N LEU A 63 -3.23 -31.33 8.44
CA LEU A 63 -2.42 -30.13 8.55
C LEU A 63 -2.31 -29.70 10.02
N SER A 64 -1.11 -29.38 10.45
CA SER A 64 -0.80 -28.81 11.76
C SER A 64 0.05 -27.54 11.58
N PRO A 65 0.16 -26.67 12.60
CA PRO A 65 1.03 -25.50 12.53
C PRO A 65 2.49 -25.81 12.17
N ASP A 66 2.98 -26.98 12.56
CA ASP A 66 4.34 -27.44 12.27
C ASP A 66 4.49 -28.22 10.97
N SER A 67 3.40 -28.47 10.24
CA SER A 67 3.46 -29.07 8.92
C SER A 67 4.25 -28.19 7.95
N PRO A 68 5.04 -28.76 7.02
CA PRO A 68 5.74 -28.00 6.01
C PRO A 68 4.75 -27.20 5.16
N ALA A 69 5.07 -25.92 4.91
CA ALA A 69 4.25 -25.07 4.04
C ALA A 69 4.21 -25.63 2.61
N PHE A 70 5.34 -26.11 2.12
CA PHE A 70 5.45 -26.77 0.82
C PHE A 70 6.02 -28.17 1.01
N ARG A 71 5.25 -29.17 0.61
CA ARG A 71 5.64 -30.56 0.74
C ARG A 71 6.30 -31.09 -0.53
N LYS A 72 7.15 -32.07 -0.35
CA LYS A 72 7.66 -32.90 -1.43
C LYS A 72 6.50 -33.70 -2.03
N ASP A 73 6.47 -33.83 -3.34
CA ASP A 73 5.49 -34.63 -4.04
C ASP A 73 5.75 -36.16 -3.79
N TYR A 74 4.76 -36.86 -3.20
CA TYR A 74 4.73 -38.30 -2.99
C TYR A 74 3.28 -38.74 -2.72
N LEU A 75 3.09 -40.08 -2.62
CA LEU A 75 1.78 -40.66 -2.37
C LEU A 75 1.19 -40.18 -1.04
N LEU A 76 0.04 -39.51 -1.13
CA LEU A 76 -0.68 -38.94 -0.01
C LEU A 76 -1.24 -40.02 0.90
N GLY A 77 -1.21 -39.83 2.21
CA GLY A 77 -1.85 -40.72 3.21
C GLY A 77 -0.97 -41.79 3.81
N PHE A 78 0.23 -42.08 3.31
CA PHE A 78 1.06 -43.19 3.77
C PHE A 78 2.35 -42.80 4.52
N ALA A 79 2.72 -41.53 4.49
CA ALA A 79 3.92 -41.05 5.19
C ALA A 79 3.73 -39.61 5.69
N PRO A 80 4.45 -39.19 6.75
CA PRO A 80 4.46 -37.80 7.17
C PRO A 80 4.95 -36.90 6.03
N ALA A 81 4.37 -35.70 5.94
CA ALA A 81 4.72 -34.75 4.92
C ALA A 81 6.20 -34.31 5.05
N GLU A 82 7.00 -34.63 4.05
CA GLU A 82 8.36 -34.13 3.94
C GLU A 82 8.36 -32.73 3.28
N THR A 83 9.32 -31.90 3.69
CA THR A 83 9.46 -30.56 3.11
C THR A 83 10.01 -30.62 1.68
N MET A 84 9.56 -29.66 0.84
CA MET A 84 10.06 -29.52 -0.52
C MET A 84 11.52 -29.02 -0.51
N LEU A 85 12.39 -29.69 -1.22
CA LEU A 85 13.80 -29.28 -1.34
C LEU A 85 13.99 -28.15 -2.38
N GLN A 86 15.02 -27.33 -2.19
CA GLN A 86 15.38 -26.27 -3.14
C GLN A 86 15.57 -26.79 -4.57
N GLY A 87 16.14 -28.00 -4.71
CA GLY A 87 16.33 -28.64 -6.01
C GLY A 87 15.03 -28.91 -6.75
N THR A 88 13.97 -29.31 -6.02
CA THR A 88 12.63 -29.55 -6.58
C THR A 88 12.04 -28.27 -7.15
N VAL A 89 12.13 -27.16 -6.41
CA VAL A 89 11.65 -25.84 -6.88
C VAL A 89 12.40 -25.37 -8.13
N ARG A 90 13.72 -25.58 -8.15
CA ARG A 90 14.57 -25.24 -9.31
C ARG A 90 14.20 -26.08 -10.52
N ASN A 91 13.97 -27.40 -10.32
CA ASN A 91 13.60 -28.30 -11.40
C ASN A 91 12.21 -27.97 -11.96
N ALA A 92 11.22 -27.68 -11.09
CA ALA A 92 9.89 -27.27 -11.52
C ALA A 92 9.96 -26.02 -12.43
N LEU A 93 10.67 -24.99 -12.03
CA LEU A 93 10.86 -23.79 -12.87
C LEU A 93 11.61 -24.10 -14.17
N THR A 94 12.61 -24.99 -14.13
CA THR A 94 13.34 -25.40 -15.34
C THR A 94 12.44 -26.14 -16.32
N ILE A 95 11.53 -26.97 -15.83
CA ILE A 95 10.52 -27.67 -16.65
C ILE A 95 9.55 -26.66 -17.27
N THR A 96 9.01 -25.74 -16.46
CA THR A 96 8.10 -24.67 -16.94
C THR A 96 8.73 -23.81 -18.04
N LEU A 97 10.04 -23.57 -17.95
CA LEU A 97 10.78 -22.78 -18.95
C LEU A 97 11.41 -23.64 -20.06
N ARG A 98 10.99 -24.91 -20.22
CA ARG A 98 11.60 -25.82 -21.21
C ARG A 98 11.40 -25.30 -22.64
N ASP A 99 10.22 -24.81 -22.94
CA ASP A 99 9.79 -24.39 -24.28
C ASP A 99 10.13 -22.92 -24.59
N VAL A 100 10.82 -22.25 -23.65
CA VAL A 100 11.26 -20.86 -23.85
C VAL A 100 12.68 -20.85 -24.35
N ASP A 101 12.92 -20.18 -25.48
CA ASP A 101 14.26 -20.03 -26.07
C ASP A 101 15.21 -19.32 -25.10
N LYS A 102 16.18 -20.07 -24.59
CA LYS A 102 17.21 -19.58 -23.69
C LYS A 102 18.50 -19.34 -24.45
N ILE A 103 18.81 -18.08 -24.66
CA ILE A 103 20.07 -17.70 -25.29
C ILE A 103 21.14 -17.59 -24.19
N LYS A 104 22.26 -18.29 -24.40
CA LYS A 104 23.39 -18.23 -23.48
C LYS A 104 24.36 -17.13 -23.96
N THR A 105 24.57 -16.15 -23.09
CA THR A 105 25.53 -15.07 -23.31
C THR A 105 26.69 -15.24 -22.33
N GLY A 106 27.81 -15.79 -22.79
CA GLY A 106 28.93 -16.15 -21.91
C GLY A 106 28.54 -17.27 -20.91
N THR A 107 28.63 -17.00 -19.62
CA THR A 107 28.27 -17.95 -18.54
C THR A 107 26.83 -17.86 -18.10
N ARG A 108 26.05 -16.90 -18.59
CA ARG A 108 24.67 -16.62 -18.10
C ARG A 108 23.67 -16.82 -19.23
N PHE A 109 22.46 -17.20 -18.83
CA PHE A 109 21.31 -17.21 -19.74
C PHE A 109 20.61 -15.83 -19.73
N ASN A 110 20.05 -15.45 -20.87
CA ASN A 110 19.23 -14.23 -21.02
C ASN A 110 17.97 -14.26 -20.12
N ILE A 111 17.39 -15.45 -19.91
CA ILE A 111 16.26 -15.66 -19.02
C ILE A 111 16.79 -16.15 -17.68
N PRO A 112 16.75 -15.32 -16.64
CA PRO A 112 17.19 -15.72 -15.32
C PRO A 112 16.18 -16.68 -14.68
N THR A 113 16.68 -17.67 -13.94
CA THR A 113 15.88 -18.66 -13.22
C THR A 113 15.32 -18.07 -11.90
N LEU A 114 15.30 -18.85 -10.81
CA LEU A 114 14.76 -18.43 -9.51
C LEU A 114 15.31 -17.08 -8.99
N HIS A 115 16.59 -16.82 -9.18
CA HIS A 115 17.19 -15.55 -8.80
C HIS A 115 16.61 -14.36 -9.60
N GLY A 116 16.18 -14.62 -10.82
CA GLY A 116 15.50 -13.62 -11.65
C GLY A 116 14.15 -13.19 -11.09
N LEU A 117 13.38 -14.11 -10.51
CA LEU A 117 12.11 -13.79 -9.87
C LEU A 117 12.33 -12.87 -8.65
N ARG A 118 13.36 -13.13 -7.85
CA ARG A 118 13.72 -12.25 -6.73
C ARG A 118 14.26 -10.89 -7.22
N LYS A 119 15.03 -10.87 -8.31
CA LYS A 119 15.50 -9.63 -8.95
C LYS A 119 14.31 -8.81 -9.47
N TYR A 120 13.34 -9.46 -10.10
CA TYR A 120 12.09 -8.82 -10.53
C TYR A 120 11.36 -8.16 -9.35
N PHE A 121 11.14 -8.90 -8.26
CA PHE A 121 10.54 -8.37 -7.05
C PHE A 121 11.27 -7.12 -6.53
N ASN A 122 12.60 -7.18 -6.42
CA ASN A 122 13.41 -6.05 -5.97
C ASN A 122 13.29 -4.83 -6.88
N ILE A 123 13.32 -5.04 -8.20
CA ILE A 123 13.16 -3.95 -9.19
C ILE A 123 11.77 -3.35 -9.07
N THR A 124 10.72 -4.18 -9.03
CA THR A 124 9.33 -3.73 -8.90
C THR A 124 9.13 -2.86 -7.66
N LEU A 125 9.65 -3.28 -6.50
CA LEU A 125 9.57 -2.48 -5.28
C LEU A 125 10.28 -1.13 -5.42
N LYS A 126 11.51 -1.13 -5.96
CA LYS A 126 12.39 0.05 -5.95
C LYS A 126 12.21 1.00 -7.13
N SER A 127 11.56 0.57 -8.22
CA SER A 127 11.32 1.44 -9.38
C SER A 127 10.19 2.45 -9.17
N ARG A 128 9.43 2.34 -8.11
CA ARG A 128 8.34 3.27 -7.80
C ARG A 128 8.89 4.58 -7.22
N PRO A 129 8.33 5.73 -7.63
CA PRO A 129 8.80 7.04 -7.16
C PRO A 129 8.53 7.28 -5.67
N ASP A 130 7.53 6.60 -5.09
CA ASP A 130 7.11 6.70 -3.69
C ASP A 130 7.70 5.61 -2.79
N CYS A 131 8.71 4.89 -3.26
CA CYS A 131 9.32 3.75 -2.58
C CYS A 131 10.17 4.18 -1.37
N ASN A 132 9.95 3.52 -0.23
CA ASN A 132 10.88 3.59 0.90
C ASN A 132 11.94 2.49 0.77
N LEU A 133 13.16 2.88 0.39
CA LEU A 133 14.26 1.94 0.13
C LEU A 133 14.63 1.08 1.34
N SER A 134 14.61 1.63 2.56
CA SER A 134 14.91 0.88 3.78
C SER A 134 13.89 -0.23 4.03
N ILE A 135 12.62 0.05 3.78
CA ILE A 135 11.54 -0.95 3.89
C ILE A 135 11.70 -2.01 2.80
N CYS A 136 11.98 -1.61 1.55
CA CYS A 136 12.20 -2.55 0.45
C CYS A 136 13.38 -3.51 0.73
N GLU A 137 14.47 -3.02 1.32
CA GLU A 137 15.60 -3.87 1.73
C GLU A 137 15.19 -4.87 2.84
N LYS A 138 14.38 -4.45 3.81
CA LYS A 138 13.85 -5.35 4.85
C LYS A 138 12.94 -6.44 4.29
N LEU A 139 12.02 -6.08 3.38
CA LEU A 139 11.17 -7.05 2.68
C LEU A 139 11.98 -8.10 1.88
N MET A 140 13.18 -7.71 1.45
CA MET A 140 14.13 -8.61 0.79
C MET A 140 14.97 -9.45 1.77
N GLY A 141 14.94 -9.16 3.06
CA GLY A 141 15.84 -9.78 4.04
C GLY A 141 17.30 -9.45 3.75
N HIS A 142 17.58 -8.26 3.24
CA HIS A 142 18.93 -7.75 3.16
C HIS A 142 19.31 -7.07 4.48
N SER A 143 20.60 -7.12 4.84
CA SER A 143 21.11 -6.27 5.91
C SER A 143 20.90 -4.81 5.55
N VAL A 144 20.37 -4.04 6.48
CA VAL A 144 20.05 -2.63 6.25
C VAL A 144 21.32 -1.85 5.94
N THR A 145 21.27 -1.00 4.93
CA THR A 145 22.41 -0.16 4.51
C THR A 145 22.86 0.78 5.62
N ILE A 146 21.95 1.12 6.55
CA ILE A 146 22.23 1.92 7.74
C ILE A 146 22.05 1.00 8.97
N PRO A 147 23.13 0.53 9.62
CA PRO A 147 23.05 -0.40 10.74
C PRO A 147 22.20 0.10 11.93
N MET A 148 22.08 1.41 12.10
CA MET A 148 21.30 2.05 13.16
C MET A 148 19.78 1.97 12.94
N ASP A 149 19.29 1.81 11.72
CA ASP A 149 17.85 1.70 11.43
C ASP A 149 17.17 0.54 12.15
N ASN A 150 17.89 -0.53 12.47
CA ASN A 150 17.36 -1.65 13.23
C ASN A 150 17.04 -1.29 14.69
N HIS A 151 17.75 -0.33 15.28
CA HIS A 151 17.56 0.09 16.66
C HIS A 151 16.59 1.27 16.80
N TYR A 152 16.56 2.18 15.82
CA TYR A 152 15.78 3.41 15.89
C TYR A 152 14.43 3.35 15.19
N ALA A 153 14.25 2.41 14.27
CA ALA A 153 12.98 2.21 13.56
C ALA A 153 12.63 0.71 13.49
N PRO A 154 12.10 0.12 14.57
CA PRO A 154 11.45 -1.17 14.47
C PRO A 154 10.24 -0.99 13.55
N PHE A 155 10.38 -1.38 12.27
CA PHE A 155 9.25 -1.29 11.35
C PHE A 155 8.17 -2.28 11.78
N ASP A 156 7.01 -1.76 12.17
CA ASP A 156 5.83 -2.56 12.40
C ASP A 156 5.47 -3.32 11.11
N VAL A 157 4.88 -4.50 11.29
CA VAL A 157 4.37 -5.34 10.19
C VAL A 157 3.43 -4.56 9.28
N LEU A 158 2.61 -3.66 9.84
CA LEU A 158 1.68 -2.83 9.08
C LEU A 158 2.39 -1.81 8.18
N ILE A 159 3.52 -1.27 8.62
CA ILE A 159 4.34 -0.36 7.81
C ILE A 159 4.99 -1.11 6.65
N LEU A 160 5.55 -2.30 6.91
CA LEU A 160 6.10 -3.18 5.87
C LEU A 160 5.02 -3.57 4.86
N PHE A 161 3.84 -3.92 5.35
CA PHE A 161 2.70 -4.31 4.51
C PHE A 161 2.18 -3.14 3.68
N GLY A 162 2.09 -1.93 4.26
CA GLY A 162 1.69 -0.72 3.53
C GLY A 162 2.59 -0.44 2.33
N GLU A 163 3.91 -0.63 2.47
CA GLU A 163 4.85 -0.48 1.36
C GLU A 163 4.71 -1.59 0.33
N TYR A 164 4.52 -2.84 0.78
CA TYR A 164 4.29 -3.97 -0.10
C TYR A 164 2.98 -3.83 -0.91
N LYS A 165 1.89 -3.37 -0.29
CA LYS A 165 0.57 -3.16 -0.95
C LYS A 165 0.68 -2.31 -2.21
N LYS A 166 1.50 -1.29 -2.19
CA LYS A 166 1.70 -0.41 -3.34
C LYS A 166 2.28 -1.15 -4.57
N ALA A 167 2.96 -2.28 -4.37
CA ALA A 167 3.58 -3.06 -5.44
C ALA A 167 2.72 -4.25 -5.91
N ILE A 168 1.61 -4.55 -5.25
CA ILE A 168 0.74 -5.70 -5.57
C ILE A 168 0.33 -5.71 -7.05
N PRO A 169 -0.11 -4.59 -7.67
CA PRO A 169 -0.55 -4.59 -9.05
C PRO A 169 0.53 -5.07 -10.03
N GLU A 170 1.78 -4.70 -9.80
CA GLU A 170 2.91 -5.08 -10.64
C GLU A 170 3.42 -6.50 -10.33
N LEU A 171 3.27 -6.96 -9.07
CA LEU A 171 3.69 -8.29 -8.62
C LEU A 171 2.70 -9.39 -9.00
N THR A 172 1.45 -9.05 -9.32
CA THR A 172 0.41 -9.98 -9.77
C THR A 172 0.76 -10.50 -11.16
N ILE A 173 0.74 -11.83 -11.35
CA ILE A 173 1.16 -12.49 -12.60
C ILE A 173 0.02 -12.54 -13.61
N SER A 174 -1.19 -12.91 -13.15
CA SER A 174 -2.38 -12.99 -14.02
C SER A 174 -2.70 -11.63 -14.63
N GLY A 175 -2.84 -11.58 -15.96
CA GLY A 175 -3.22 -10.38 -16.68
C GLY A 175 -4.64 -9.90 -16.30
N GLU A 176 -5.55 -10.83 -16.10
CA GLU A 176 -6.94 -10.55 -15.69
C GLU A 176 -7.02 -9.97 -14.29
N GLU A 177 -6.36 -10.61 -13.32
CA GLU A 177 -6.31 -10.12 -11.94
C GLU A 177 -5.60 -8.76 -11.85
N ARG A 178 -4.55 -8.54 -12.61
CA ARG A 178 -3.86 -7.24 -12.68
C ARG A 178 -4.79 -6.15 -13.21
N GLN A 179 -5.54 -6.42 -14.28
CA GLN A 179 -6.52 -5.48 -14.82
C GLN A 179 -7.63 -5.19 -13.83
N LYS A 180 -8.14 -6.20 -13.13
CA LYS A 180 -9.16 -6.05 -12.09
C LYS A 180 -8.67 -5.14 -10.96
N ILE A 181 -7.49 -5.39 -10.40
CA ILE A 181 -6.88 -4.55 -9.35
C ILE A 181 -6.69 -3.11 -9.83
N GLN A 182 -6.21 -2.91 -11.07
CA GLN A 182 -6.05 -1.57 -11.65
C GLN A 182 -7.39 -0.85 -11.82
N LEU A 183 -8.44 -1.58 -12.21
CA LEU A 183 -9.77 -1.03 -12.39
C LEU A 183 -10.39 -0.64 -11.05
N GLU A 184 -10.29 -1.48 -10.03
CA GLU A 184 -10.71 -1.18 -8.67
C GLU A 184 -9.97 0.04 -8.08
N THR A 185 -8.66 0.13 -8.31
CA THR A 185 -7.85 1.26 -7.86
C THR A 185 -8.28 2.56 -8.55
N LYS A 186 -8.55 2.51 -9.85
CA LYS A 186 -9.05 3.66 -10.62
C LYS A 186 -10.44 4.08 -10.17
N ASN A 187 -11.34 3.13 -9.92
CA ASN A 187 -12.70 3.42 -9.44
C ASN A 187 -12.68 4.09 -8.07
N LYS A 188 -11.90 3.57 -7.11
CA LYS A 188 -11.72 4.23 -5.82
C LYS A 188 -11.20 5.65 -5.95
N LYS A 189 -10.23 5.86 -6.86
CA LYS A 189 -9.69 7.19 -7.11
C LYS A 189 -10.70 8.14 -7.76
N LEU A 190 -11.58 7.62 -8.61
CA LEU A 190 -12.69 8.38 -9.19
C LEU A 190 -13.69 8.79 -8.11
N GLU A 191 -14.11 7.87 -7.24
CA GLU A 191 -15.00 8.17 -6.11
C GLU A 191 -14.42 9.24 -5.18
N GLU A 192 -13.11 9.17 -4.87
CA GLU A 192 -12.42 10.20 -4.10
C GLU A 192 -12.40 11.57 -4.81
N LEU A 193 -12.20 11.58 -6.12
CA LEU A 193 -12.22 12.81 -6.92
C LEU A 193 -13.62 13.41 -7.00
N GLU A 194 -14.65 12.59 -7.20
CA GLU A 194 -16.06 13.02 -7.21
C GLU A 194 -16.48 13.61 -5.85
N SER A 195 -16.06 12.97 -4.75
CA SER A 195 -16.28 13.51 -3.40
C SER A 195 -15.62 14.88 -3.22
N LYS A 196 -14.36 15.02 -3.62
CA LYS A 196 -13.65 16.30 -3.56
C LYS A 196 -14.27 17.37 -4.46
N GLN A 197 -14.77 16.98 -5.64
CA GLN A 197 -15.46 17.89 -6.54
C GLN A 197 -16.75 18.41 -5.91
N SER A 198 -17.53 17.54 -5.26
CA SER A 198 -18.77 17.94 -4.58
C SER A 198 -18.50 18.90 -3.39
N GLU A 199 -17.41 18.67 -2.64
CA GLU A 199 -16.96 19.59 -1.59
C GLU A 199 -16.55 20.95 -2.17
N LEU A 200 -15.83 20.96 -3.29
CA LEU A 200 -15.43 22.17 -4.01
C LEU A 200 -16.65 22.99 -4.46
N ASP A 201 -17.63 22.31 -5.05
CA ASP A 201 -18.86 22.95 -5.53
C ASP A 201 -19.67 23.56 -4.37
N SER A 202 -19.69 22.90 -3.21
CA SER A 202 -20.34 23.45 -2.02
C SER A 202 -19.62 24.69 -1.50
N VAL A 203 -18.29 24.65 -1.41
CA VAL A 203 -17.47 25.80 -0.98
C VAL A 203 -17.58 26.97 -1.94
N GLN A 204 -17.66 26.70 -3.27
CA GLN A 204 -17.88 27.76 -4.26
C GLN A 204 -19.23 28.46 -4.08
N LYS A 205 -20.31 27.68 -3.84
CA LYS A 205 -21.64 28.25 -3.55
C LYS A 205 -21.63 29.13 -2.30
N ASP A 206 -21.01 28.65 -1.22
CA ASP A 206 -20.90 29.40 0.02
C ASP A 206 -20.12 30.72 -0.19
N LEU A 207 -19.06 30.67 -0.99
CA LEU A 207 -18.23 31.82 -1.33
C LEU A 207 -19.01 32.86 -2.19
N GLU A 208 -19.81 32.39 -3.14
CA GLU A 208 -20.70 33.25 -3.94
C GLU A 208 -21.79 33.89 -3.08
N GLU A 209 -22.38 33.15 -2.16
CA GLU A 209 -23.38 33.65 -1.22
C GLU A 209 -22.78 34.71 -0.28
N MET A 210 -21.59 34.47 0.26
CA MET A 210 -20.84 35.46 1.05
C MET A 210 -20.49 36.70 0.25
N LYS A 211 -20.06 36.57 -1.02
CA LYS A 211 -19.81 37.69 -1.90
C LYS A 211 -21.07 38.51 -2.16
N LYS A 212 -22.22 37.86 -2.42
CA LYS A 212 -23.53 38.52 -2.60
C LYS A 212 -23.97 39.27 -1.32
N ASN A 213 -23.77 38.64 -0.17
CA ASN A 213 -24.12 39.24 1.10
C ASN A 213 -23.21 40.44 1.46
N ASN A 214 -21.90 40.32 1.19
CA ASN A 214 -20.98 41.47 1.33
C ASN A 214 -21.28 42.60 0.36
N ALA A 215 -21.65 42.30 -0.89
CA ALA A 215 -22.06 43.32 -1.86
C ALA A 215 -23.36 44.03 -1.43
N LYS A 216 -24.34 43.28 -0.88
CA LYS A 216 -25.57 43.88 -0.30
C LYS A 216 -25.27 44.80 0.91
N LEU A 217 -24.31 44.39 1.76
CA LEU A 217 -23.86 45.19 2.90
C LEU A 217 -23.14 46.48 2.47
N GLN A 218 -22.39 46.46 1.36
CA GLN A 218 -21.70 47.66 0.82
C GLN A 218 -22.63 48.59 0.08
N HIS A 219 -23.75 48.13 -0.53
CA HIS A 219 -24.68 48.93 -1.29
C HIS A 219 -25.87 49.51 -0.49
N SER A 220 -26.00 49.12 0.78
CA SER A 220 -27.07 49.63 1.63
C SER A 220 -26.65 50.91 2.34
N ASP A 221 -27.05 52.06 1.81
CA ASP A 221 -26.88 53.37 2.48
C ASP A 221 -27.60 53.42 3.85
N THR A 222 -28.64 52.65 4.01
CA THR A 222 -29.30 52.37 5.31
C THR A 222 -28.41 51.65 6.30
N MET A 223 -27.51 50.78 5.84
CA MET A 223 -26.56 50.09 6.70
C MET A 223 -25.43 51.05 7.15
N LYS A 224 -24.99 51.97 6.28
CA LYS A 224 -24.02 52.99 6.70
C LYS A 224 -24.61 53.94 7.77
N GLU A 225 -25.89 54.26 7.66
CA GLU A 225 -26.61 55.05 8.69
C GLU A 225 -26.85 54.25 10.00
N LEU A 226 -27.19 52.96 9.89
CA LEU A 226 -27.33 52.06 11.04
C LEU A 226 -25.98 51.77 11.69
N ILE A 227 -24.94 51.50 10.92
CA ILE A 227 -23.58 51.34 11.41
C ILE A 227 -23.07 52.61 12.05
N SER A 228 -23.33 53.80 11.46
CA SER A 228 -22.99 55.07 12.06
C SER A 228 -23.73 55.30 13.38
N LYS A 229 -25.05 55.05 13.42
CA LYS A 229 -25.86 55.16 14.66
C LYS A 229 -25.47 54.08 15.69
N GLU A 230 -25.14 52.87 15.27
CA GLU A 230 -24.70 51.81 16.16
C GLU A 230 -23.25 52.04 16.63
N PHE A 231 -22.36 52.56 15.76
CA PHE A 231 -21.01 53.01 16.13
C PHE A 231 -21.04 54.16 17.12
N ASP A 232 -21.94 55.14 16.94
CA ASP A 232 -22.08 56.23 17.88
C ASP A 232 -22.69 55.78 19.21
N LYS A 233 -23.60 54.79 19.20
CA LYS A 233 -24.16 54.14 20.39
C LYS A 233 -23.16 53.24 21.11
N ARG A 234 -22.25 52.58 20.39
CA ARG A 234 -21.23 51.71 20.95
C ARG A 234 -19.90 52.39 21.27
N ARG A 235 -19.70 53.62 20.74
CA ARG A 235 -18.58 54.48 21.17
C ARG A 235 -18.61 54.81 22.67
N THR A 236 -19.75 54.58 23.30
CA THR A 236 -19.90 54.72 24.74
C THR A 236 -19.74 53.39 25.51
N LEU A 237 -19.69 52.26 24.82
CA LEU A 237 -19.53 50.90 25.44
C LEU A 237 -18.58 50.04 24.56
N THR A 238 -17.35 49.97 24.99
CA THR A 238 -16.31 48.98 24.61
C THR A 238 -15.58 49.17 23.28
N LYS A 239 -14.32 49.64 23.37
CA LYS A 239 -13.34 49.81 22.31
C LYS A 239 -12.55 48.57 21.92
N GLU A 240 -12.82 47.39 22.44
CA GLU A 240 -11.93 46.25 22.28
C GLU A 240 -12.48 45.03 21.50
N ASN A 241 -13.79 44.84 21.37
CA ASN A 241 -14.32 43.61 20.79
C ASN A 241 -14.56 43.59 19.28
N ASP A 242 -14.76 44.74 18.65
CA ASP A 242 -15.19 44.80 17.23
C ASP A 242 -14.04 44.59 16.24
N GLY A 243 -12.81 44.90 16.62
CA GLY A 243 -11.61 44.61 15.81
C GLY A 243 -11.31 43.10 15.68
N GLU A 244 -11.61 42.32 16.71
CA GLU A 244 -11.36 40.90 16.70
C GLU A 244 -12.34 40.10 15.82
N ILE A 245 -13.61 40.53 15.74
CA ILE A 245 -14.62 39.86 14.90
C ILE A 245 -14.34 40.08 13.41
N ILE A 246 -14.00 41.29 13.02
CA ILE A 246 -13.65 41.61 11.62
C ILE A 246 -12.35 40.91 11.23
N LEU A 247 -11.36 40.87 12.11
CA LEU A 247 -10.10 40.15 11.91
C LEU A 247 -10.31 38.62 11.83
N TYR A 248 -11.26 38.10 12.62
CA TYR A 248 -11.64 36.69 12.59
C TYR A 248 -12.33 36.33 11.27
N GLN A 249 -13.26 37.17 10.78
CA GLN A 249 -13.93 36.96 9.49
C GLN A 249 -12.96 37.08 8.32
N GLN A 250 -12.04 38.03 8.31
CA GLN A 250 -10.99 38.14 7.30
C GLN A 250 -10.06 36.93 7.30
N LYS A 251 -9.62 36.48 8.47
CA LYS A 251 -8.81 35.24 8.59
C LYS A 251 -9.56 33.98 8.14
N MET A 252 -10.88 33.98 8.27
CA MET A 252 -11.72 32.85 7.83
C MET A 252 -11.83 32.83 6.30
N ILE A 253 -12.00 34.00 5.68
CA ILE A 253 -12.01 34.18 4.20
C ILE A 253 -10.65 33.80 3.62
N GLU A 254 -9.55 34.29 4.18
CA GLU A 254 -8.18 33.92 3.74
C GLU A 254 -7.93 32.39 3.85
N LYS A 255 -8.43 31.76 4.92
CA LYS A 255 -8.32 30.30 5.12
C LYS A 255 -9.11 29.51 4.08
N LEU A 256 -10.28 29.99 3.68
CA LEU A 256 -11.10 29.37 2.63
C LEU A 256 -10.45 29.56 1.24
N GLU A 257 -9.91 30.74 0.95
CA GLU A 257 -9.17 30.99 -0.28
C GLU A 257 -7.88 30.16 -0.40
N GLN A 258 -7.15 29.95 0.71
CA GLN A 258 -5.98 29.07 0.74
C GLN A 258 -6.35 27.59 0.56
N LYS A 259 -7.49 27.15 1.10
CA LYS A 259 -8.02 25.79 0.85
C LYS A 259 -8.41 25.60 -0.60
N LEU A 260 -9.06 26.58 -1.19
CA LEU A 260 -9.45 26.57 -2.60
C LEU A 260 -8.22 26.49 -3.52
N LYS A 261 -7.22 27.33 -3.28
CA LYS A 261 -5.94 27.29 -4.03
C LYS A 261 -5.21 25.93 -3.89
N LYS A 262 -5.23 25.31 -2.70
CA LYS A 262 -4.64 23.98 -2.50
C LYS A 262 -5.39 22.87 -3.22
N LEU A 263 -6.70 22.98 -3.37
CA LEU A 263 -7.51 22.02 -4.10
C LEU A 263 -7.33 22.18 -5.63
N GLU A 264 -7.19 23.41 -6.10
CA GLU A 264 -6.91 23.72 -7.51
C GLU A 264 -5.47 23.33 -7.94
N SER A 265 -4.49 23.36 -7.03
CA SER A 265 -3.09 22.99 -7.32
C SER A 265 -2.82 21.48 -7.27
N ASN A 266 -3.76 20.68 -6.78
CA ASN A 266 -3.66 19.23 -6.71
C ASN A 266 -4.41 18.51 -7.85
N ASN A 267 -4.96 19.25 -8.82
CA ASN A 267 -5.47 18.79 -10.09
C ASN A 267 -4.49 19.13 -11.22
#